data_8213b9bbbf0d1ada876b43c65ba5bc4d
#
_entry.id   8213b9bbbf0d1ada876b43c65ba5bc4d
#
_cell.length_a   1.000
_cell.length_b   1.000
_cell.length_c   1.000
_cell.angle_alpha   90.00
_cell.angle_beta   90.00
_cell.angle_gamma   90.00
#
_symmetry.space_group_name_H-M   'P 1'
#
loop_
_entity.id
_entity.type
_entity.pdbx_description
1 polymer ?
#
loop_
_entity_poly.entity_id
_entity_poly.type
_entity_poly.pdbx_seq_one_letter_code
_entity_poly.pdbx_strand_id
1 'polypeptide(L)'
;MALTNLDLICFPGAPNLPIFAAQEKGFFAEAGIQANHETTPSSVYQAENLVSGKFQIAGTAIDNVVAYQEGQGVAKLDREPDLFAFMGATQIELAFVVSPDIKTFEDLKGKTLALDALATGFAFVLYRMLDSAGLMKDDYEMIPVGATPDRWKSVEDGTHAGTLTIEPFTSMALAKGFTVLESSLDTFADYQGGSFAASRSWAAANEEALLGYIIGYLEGLAWTLDPANRNEAAELLLAKMPAINPKAINKVMSKLLDPRSGLTPLGKINTKGFQTALELRSHYIKQKAPLTDTDKYIDLTYYEKALKAL
;
A
#
# COMPACT_ATOMS: atom_id res chain seq x y z
N MET A 1 -32.64 -4.52 -4.23
CA MET A 1 -32.05 -5.84 -3.88
C MET A 1 -31.29 -5.70 -2.56
N ALA A 2 -31.09 -6.79 -1.82
CA ALA A 2 -30.20 -6.74 -0.66
C ALA A 2 -28.77 -6.58 -1.15
N LEU A 3 -27.97 -5.73 -0.49
CA LEU A 3 -26.56 -5.54 -0.82
C LEU A 3 -25.73 -6.73 -0.29
N THR A 4 -24.70 -7.13 -1.02
CA THR A 4 -23.74 -8.13 -0.58
C THR A 4 -22.69 -7.46 0.34
N ASN A 5 -22.57 -7.95 1.58
CA ASN A 5 -21.57 -7.45 2.51
C ASN A 5 -20.17 -7.93 2.10
N LEU A 6 -19.21 -6.99 2.06
CA LEU A 6 -17.78 -7.24 1.87
C LEU A 6 -16.98 -6.53 2.95
N ASP A 7 -16.15 -7.27 3.65
CA ASP A 7 -15.22 -6.73 4.63
C ASP A 7 -13.85 -6.55 3.99
N LEU A 8 -13.38 -5.30 4.00
CA LEU A 8 -12.13 -4.86 3.39
C LEU A 8 -11.11 -4.54 4.47
N ILE A 9 -9.86 -4.92 4.26
CA ILE A 9 -8.76 -4.55 5.13
C ILE A 9 -7.64 -3.86 4.34
N CYS A 10 -7.32 -2.60 4.68
CA CYS A 10 -6.31 -1.82 3.98
C CYS A 10 -5.31 -1.22 4.96
N PHE A 11 -4.11 -0.89 4.47
CA PHE A 11 -3.19 -0.08 5.26
C PHE A 11 -3.74 1.35 5.41
N PRO A 12 -3.58 1.97 6.60
CA PRO A 12 -4.03 3.34 6.81
C PRO A 12 -3.21 4.33 5.98
N GLY A 13 -3.90 5.18 5.21
CA GLY A 13 -3.25 6.18 4.36
C GLY A 13 -4.23 6.91 3.44
N ALA A 14 -3.78 8.03 2.87
CA ALA A 14 -4.53 8.82 1.90
C ALA A 14 -4.91 8.04 0.62
N PRO A 15 -4.16 6.99 0.19
CA PRO A 15 -4.56 6.15 -0.95
C PRO A 15 -5.92 5.45 -0.81
N ASN A 16 -6.52 5.41 0.39
CA ASN A 16 -7.87 4.88 0.60
C ASN A 16 -8.99 5.84 0.16
N LEU A 17 -8.67 7.06 -0.28
CA LEU A 17 -9.67 8.06 -0.68
C LEU A 17 -10.67 7.54 -1.72
N PRO A 18 -10.32 6.75 -2.75
CA PRO A 18 -11.30 6.18 -3.67
C PRO A 18 -12.33 5.25 -2.97
N ILE A 19 -11.91 4.50 -1.96
CA ILE A 19 -12.82 3.66 -1.15
C ILE A 19 -13.79 4.56 -0.38
N PHE A 20 -13.28 5.63 0.25
CA PHE A 20 -14.12 6.59 0.97
C PHE A 20 -15.11 7.29 0.04
N ALA A 21 -14.66 7.67 -1.16
CA ALA A 21 -15.52 8.26 -2.18
C ALA A 21 -16.59 7.28 -2.64
N ALA A 22 -16.23 6.03 -2.92
CA ALA A 22 -17.18 5.00 -3.33
C ALA A 22 -18.26 4.71 -2.27
N GLN A 23 -17.88 4.74 -0.99
CA GLN A 23 -18.82 4.62 0.13
C GLN A 23 -19.75 5.85 0.24
N GLU A 24 -19.18 7.06 0.23
CA GLU A 24 -19.88 8.32 0.47
C GLU A 24 -20.81 8.68 -0.69
N LYS A 25 -20.39 8.40 -1.94
CA LYS A 25 -21.18 8.66 -3.15
C LYS A 25 -22.17 7.56 -3.51
N GLY A 26 -22.12 6.42 -2.82
CA GLY A 26 -23.02 5.30 -3.04
C GLY A 26 -22.61 4.36 -4.19
N PHE A 27 -21.46 4.54 -4.81
CA PHE A 27 -21.03 3.72 -5.96
C PHE A 27 -20.93 2.23 -5.62
N PHE A 28 -20.50 1.87 -4.41
CA PHE A 28 -20.56 0.48 -3.97
C PHE A 28 -22.00 -0.04 -3.88
N ALA A 29 -22.94 0.78 -3.36
CA ALA A 29 -24.32 0.37 -3.24
C ALA A 29 -25.00 0.22 -4.62
N GLU A 30 -24.69 1.10 -5.58
CA GLU A 30 -25.13 1.00 -6.97
C GLU A 30 -24.60 -0.27 -7.64
N ALA A 31 -23.37 -0.68 -7.30
CA ALA A 31 -22.76 -1.95 -7.73
C ALA A 31 -23.22 -3.17 -6.91
N GLY A 32 -24.23 -3.04 -6.03
CA GLY A 32 -24.81 -4.14 -5.26
C GLY A 32 -24.00 -4.53 -4.01
N ILE A 33 -23.04 -3.72 -3.57
CA ILE A 33 -22.10 -4.03 -2.48
C ILE A 33 -22.30 -3.09 -1.28
N GLN A 34 -22.26 -3.67 -0.07
CA GLN A 34 -22.02 -2.97 1.18
C GLN A 34 -20.56 -3.21 1.59
N ALA A 35 -19.68 -2.27 1.28
CA ALA A 35 -18.24 -2.37 1.59
C ALA A 35 -17.96 -1.84 3.01
N ASN A 36 -17.47 -2.70 3.89
CA ASN A 36 -17.04 -2.36 5.25
C ASN A 36 -15.52 -2.26 5.27
N HIS A 37 -14.98 -1.06 5.46
CA HIS A 37 -13.53 -0.82 5.41
C HIS A 37 -12.94 -0.74 6.82
N GLU A 38 -11.91 -1.55 7.08
CA GLU A 38 -11.08 -1.50 8.28
C GLU A 38 -9.61 -1.25 7.92
N THR A 39 -8.87 -0.64 8.84
CA THR A 39 -7.42 -0.47 8.68
C THR A 39 -6.66 -1.55 9.43
N THR A 40 -5.60 -2.08 8.79
CA THR A 40 -4.72 -3.07 9.42
C THR A 40 -3.67 -2.42 10.31
N PRO A 41 -3.36 -3.03 11.49
CA PRO A 41 -2.22 -2.61 12.31
C PRO A 41 -0.86 -3.12 11.77
N SER A 42 -0.86 -4.16 10.91
CA SER A 42 0.37 -4.73 10.34
C SER A 42 0.09 -5.62 9.13
N SER A 43 1.14 -5.89 8.34
CA SER A 43 1.07 -6.87 7.24
C SER A 43 0.81 -8.29 7.73
N VAL A 44 1.29 -8.63 8.92
CA VAL A 44 1.06 -9.95 9.55
C VAL A 44 -0.43 -10.13 9.85
N TYR A 45 -1.03 -9.18 10.58
CA TYR A 45 -2.46 -9.21 10.88
C TYR A 45 -3.33 -9.24 9.61
N GLN A 46 -2.95 -8.43 8.60
CA GLN A 46 -3.68 -8.39 7.34
C GLN A 46 -3.69 -9.77 6.66
N ALA A 47 -2.53 -10.41 6.55
CA ALA A 47 -2.40 -11.68 5.87
C ALA A 47 -3.14 -12.82 6.61
N GLU A 48 -3.00 -12.92 7.93
CA GLU A 48 -3.70 -13.90 8.75
C GLU A 48 -5.23 -13.79 8.56
N ASN A 49 -5.76 -12.58 8.60
CA ASN A 49 -7.19 -12.34 8.52
C ASN A 49 -7.75 -12.39 7.08
N LEU A 50 -6.94 -12.11 6.07
CA LEU A 50 -7.31 -12.32 4.66
C LEU A 50 -7.35 -13.82 4.33
N VAL A 51 -6.31 -14.58 4.70
CA VAL A 51 -6.22 -16.02 4.42
C VAL A 51 -7.26 -16.80 5.22
N SER A 52 -7.58 -16.41 6.46
CA SER A 52 -8.66 -17.03 7.24
C SER A 52 -10.05 -16.78 6.65
N GLY A 53 -10.21 -15.76 5.77
CA GLY A 53 -11.50 -15.35 5.18
C GLY A 53 -12.31 -14.39 6.05
N LYS A 54 -11.74 -13.87 7.15
CA LYS A 54 -12.37 -12.80 7.94
C LYS A 54 -12.59 -11.55 7.09
N PHE A 55 -11.60 -11.19 6.28
CA PHE A 55 -11.73 -10.17 5.24
C PHE A 55 -11.68 -10.83 3.86
N GLN A 56 -12.44 -10.31 2.92
CA GLN A 56 -12.54 -10.83 1.57
C GLN A 56 -11.54 -10.17 0.62
N ILE A 57 -11.26 -8.88 0.85
CA ILE A 57 -10.40 -8.06 -0.01
C ILE A 57 -9.40 -7.30 0.86
N ALA A 58 -8.15 -7.29 0.42
CA ALA A 58 -7.09 -6.49 1.02
C ALA A 58 -6.56 -5.43 0.06
N GLY A 59 -6.48 -4.16 0.52
CA GLY A 59 -5.61 -3.14 -0.09
C GLY A 59 -4.21 -3.31 0.50
N THR A 60 -3.26 -3.81 -0.30
CA THR A 60 -1.96 -4.27 0.18
C THR A 60 -0.83 -3.95 -0.81
N ALA A 61 0.42 -4.03 -0.37
CA ALA A 61 1.55 -4.03 -1.28
C ALA A 61 1.51 -5.30 -2.15
N ILE A 62 1.76 -5.16 -3.47
CA ILE A 62 1.72 -6.30 -4.39
C ILE A 62 2.74 -7.38 -4.00
N ASP A 63 3.84 -6.98 -3.39
CA ASP A 63 4.86 -7.89 -2.88
C ASP A 63 4.34 -8.84 -1.78
N ASN A 64 3.32 -8.44 -1.00
CA ASN A 64 2.71 -9.33 -0.01
C ASN A 64 2.03 -10.53 -0.67
N VAL A 65 1.38 -10.34 -1.82
CA VAL A 65 0.83 -11.46 -2.60
C VAL A 65 1.96 -12.41 -3.01
N VAL A 66 3.05 -11.88 -3.55
CA VAL A 66 4.24 -12.67 -3.93
C VAL A 66 4.80 -13.42 -2.72
N ALA A 67 4.99 -12.73 -1.59
CA ALA A 67 5.54 -13.31 -0.37
C ALA A 67 4.80 -14.57 0.07
N TYR A 68 3.47 -14.51 0.11
CA TYR A 68 2.67 -15.63 0.58
C TYR A 68 2.56 -16.74 -0.45
N GLN A 69 2.51 -16.43 -1.75
CA GLN A 69 2.54 -17.42 -2.82
C GLN A 69 3.88 -18.18 -2.92
N GLU A 70 4.97 -17.55 -2.48
CA GLU A 70 6.31 -18.17 -2.43
C GLU A 70 6.62 -18.83 -1.07
N GLY A 71 5.69 -18.83 -0.12
CA GLY A 71 5.93 -19.37 1.23
C GLY A 71 6.96 -18.53 2.03
N GLN A 72 7.12 -17.26 1.71
CA GLN A 72 8.08 -16.33 2.31
C GLN A 72 7.40 -15.25 3.17
N GLY A 73 6.09 -15.36 3.34
CA GLY A 73 5.34 -14.44 4.21
C GLY A 73 5.78 -14.57 5.66
N VAL A 74 5.73 -13.47 6.40
CA VAL A 74 6.15 -13.40 7.81
C VAL A 74 5.08 -13.96 8.75
N ALA A 75 3.79 -13.86 8.38
CA ALA A 75 2.68 -14.38 9.16
C ALA A 75 2.67 -15.93 9.19
N LYS A 76 2.28 -16.47 10.33
CA LYS A 76 2.03 -17.91 10.47
C LYS A 76 0.59 -18.18 10.08
N LEU A 77 0.39 -18.79 8.92
CA LEU A 77 -0.92 -19.09 8.38
C LEU A 77 -1.39 -20.49 8.82
N ASP A 78 -2.68 -20.64 9.03
CA ASP A 78 -3.34 -21.89 9.40
C ASP A 78 -3.68 -22.78 8.20
N ARG A 79 -3.55 -22.23 6.97
CA ARG A 79 -3.78 -22.90 5.70
C ARG A 79 -2.86 -22.36 4.61
N GLU A 80 -2.74 -23.08 3.52
CA GLU A 80 -2.02 -22.62 2.33
C GLU A 80 -2.73 -21.41 1.72
N PRO A 81 -2.00 -20.30 1.48
CA PRO A 81 -2.57 -19.11 0.85
C PRO A 81 -2.76 -19.33 -0.66
N ASP A 82 -3.91 -18.92 -1.18
CA ASP A 82 -4.23 -18.89 -2.62
C ASP A 82 -4.46 -17.44 -3.12
N LEU A 83 -3.69 -16.51 -2.59
CA LEU A 83 -3.84 -15.09 -2.83
C LEU A 83 -3.44 -14.70 -4.26
N PHE A 84 -4.14 -13.72 -4.81
CA PHE A 84 -3.79 -13.08 -6.07
C PHE A 84 -4.13 -11.59 -6.05
N ALA A 85 -3.39 -10.79 -6.83
CA ALA A 85 -3.75 -9.41 -7.09
C ALA A 85 -4.68 -9.35 -8.31
N PHE A 86 -5.85 -8.74 -8.13
CA PHE A 86 -6.83 -8.62 -9.22
C PHE A 86 -6.86 -7.22 -9.84
N MET A 87 -6.23 -6.23 -9.20
CA MET A 87 -6.19 -4.84 -9.66
C MET A 87 -5.06 -4.09 -8.97
N GLY A 88 -4.50 -3.10 -9.63
CA GLY A 88 -3.61 -2.11 -9.01
C GLY A 88 -4.40 -1.05 -8.24
N ALA A 89 -3.69 -0.25 -7.47
CA ALA A 89 -4.25 0.89 -6.74
C ALA A 89 -3.41 2.14 -6.94
N THR A 90 -2.12 2.06 -6.64
CA THR A 90 -1.20 3.20 -6.69
C THR A 90 0.23 2.72 -6.91
N GLN A 91 1.05 3.57 -7.57
CA GLN A 91 2.50 3.38 -7.63
C GLN A 91 3.12 3.53 -6.25
N ILE A 92 2.60 4.39 -5.46
CA ILE A 92 2.96 4.81 -4.10
C ILE A 92 4.40 5.35 -3.96
N GLU A 93 4.53 6.60 -3.56
CA GLU A 93 5.80 7.15 -3.10
C GLU A 93 6.09 6.65 -1.68
N LEU A 94 7.22 6.00 -1.50
CA LEU A 94 7.76 5.64 -0.19
C LEU A 94 8.86 6.63 0.16
N ALA A 95 8.60 7.50 1.14
CA ALA A 95 9.56 8.49 1.59
C ALA A 95 10.31 7.98 2.82
N PHE A 96 11.64 7.95 2.76
CA PHE A 96 12.46 7.63 3.92
C PHE A 96 12.58 8.88 4.81
N VAL A 97 11.69 8.95 5.79
CA VAL A 97 11.63 10.03 6.79
C VAL A 97 12.57 9.68 7.93
N VAL A 98 13.38 10.66 8.33
CA VAL A 98 14.35 10.56 9.43
C VAL A 98 14.19 11.71 10.41
N SER A 99 14.67 11.50 11.63
CA SER A 99 14.70 12.53 12.68
C SER A 99 15.52 13.76 12.28
N PRO A 100 15.23 14.93 12.87
CA PRO A 100 15.83 16.19 12.42
C PRO A 100 17.36 16.29 12.57
N ASP A 101 17.97 15.46 13.41
CA ASP A 101 19.43 15.36 13.61
C ASP A 101 20.14 14.54 12.52
N ILE A 102 19.42 13.72 11.77
CA ILE A 102 19.93 12.94 10.65
C ILE A 102 19.93 13.80 9.38
N LYS A 103 21.08 13.98 8.75
CA LYS A 103 21.26 14.79 7.53
C LYS A 103 21.78 13.97 6.34
N THR A 104 22.46 12.87 6.63
CA THR A 104 23.08 11.99 5.65
C THR A 104 22.81 10.54 6.03
N PHE A 105 23.02 9.63 5.10
CA PHE A 105 22.97 8.20 5.40
C PHE A 105 24.02 7.74 6.41
N GLU A 106 25.19 8.39 6.44
CA GLU A 106 26.26 8.08 7.41
C GLU A 106 25.80 8.30 8.87
N ASP A 107 24.90 9.26 9.12
CA ASP A 107 24.35 9.55 10.45
C ASP A 107 23.43 8.43 10.98
N LEU A 108 23.09 7.46 10.12
CA LEU A 108 22.26 6.29 10.50
C LEU A 108 23.08 5.18 11.15
N LYS A 109 24.42 5.25 11.13
CA LYS A 109 25.26 4.22 11.76
C LYS A 109 25.00 4.13 13.26
N GLY A 110 24.76 2.90 13.71
CA GLY A 110 24.40 2.59 15.09
C GLY A 110 22.98 2.99 15.50
N LYS A 111 22.14 3.41 14.56
CA LYS A 111 20.74 3.78 14.82
C LYS A 111 19.77 2.62 14.58
N THR A 112 18.60 2.72 15.19
CA THR A 112 17.47 1.84 14.91
C THR A 112 16.50 2.49 13.94
N LEU A 113 15.97 1.71 12.99
CA LEU A 113 15.01 2.12 11.97
C LEU A 113 13.74 1.27 12.07
N ALA A 114 12.57 1.88 11.96
CA ALA A 114 11.29 1.20 12.10
C ALA A 114 10.76 0.69 10.76
N LEU A 115 10.30 -0.56 10.73
CA LEU A 115 9.59 -1.18 9.60
C LEU A 115 8.28 -1.85 10.07
N ASP A 116 7.40 -2.22 9.13
CA ASP A 116 6.23 -3.04 9.44
C ASP A 116 6.67 -4.48 9.79
N ALA A 117 7.39 -5.10 8.86
CA ALA A 117 8.07 -6.38 9.04
C ALA A 117 9.34 -6.40 8.16
N LEU A 118 10.28 -7.31 8.46
CA LEU A 118 11.63 -7.24 7.89
C LEU A 118 11.78 -7.93 6.53
N ALA A 119 10.76 -8.67 6.07
CA ALA A 119 10.76 -9.40 4.80
C ALA A 119 9.57 -9.03 3.91
N THR A 120 9.25 -7.74 3.85
CA THR A 120 8.19 -7.15 3.00
C THR A 120 8.80 -6.32 1.87
N GLY A 121 8.04 -6.07 0.82
CA GLY A 121 8.48 -5.25 -0.31
C GLY A 121 8.96 -3.86 0.09
N PHE A 122 8.27 -3.22 1.05
CA PHE A 122 8.69 -1.91 1.55
C PHE A 122 10.00 -1.99 2.35
N ALA A 123 10.23 -3.09 3.09
CA ALA A 123 11.54 -3.31 3.70
C ALA A 123 12.65 -3.39 2.65
N PHE A 124 12.39 -4.09 1.54
CA PHE A 124 13.38 -4.22 0.45
C PHE A 124 13.64 -2.90 -0.27
N VAL A 125 12.65 -2.02 -0.38
CA VAL A 125 12.85 -0.65 -0.87
C VAL A 125 13.82 0.10 0.04
N LEU A 126 13.60 0.06 1.37
CA LEU A 126 14.52 0.72 2.32
C LEU A 126 15.92 0.10 2.28
N TYR A 127 16.02 -1.23 2.24
CA TYR A 127 17.33 -1.88 2.10
C TYR A 127 18.06 -1.42 0.84
N ARG A 128 17.36 -1.28 -0.29
CA ARG A 128 17.97 -0.79 -1.54
C ARG A 128 18.48 0.65 -1.39
N MET A 129 17.73 1.55 -0.73
CA MET A 129 18.19 2.92 -0.45
C MET A 129 19.47 2.92 0.38
N LEU A 130 19.48 2.13 1.47
CA LEU A 130 20.63 2.01 2.37
C LEU A 130 21.87 1.39 1.67
N ASP A 131 21.68 0.30 0.94
CA ASP A 131 22.74 -0.35 0.15
C ASP A 131 23.32 0.60 -0.90
N SER A 132 22.45 1.36 -1.60
CA SER A 132 22.88 2.34 -2.62
C SER A 132 23.69 3.48 -2.02
N ALA A 133 23.43 3.82 -0.76
CA ALA A 133 24.19 4.81 0.00
C ALA A 133 25.47 4.23 0.62
N GLY A 134 25.74 2.93 0.45
CA GLY A 134 26.94 2.27 0.95
C GLY A 134 26.88 1.78 2.40
N LEU A 135 25.69 1.80 3.03
CA LEU A 135 25.52 1.23 4.36
C LEU A 135 25.42 -0.29 4.30
N MET A 136 26.12 -0.96 5.22
CA MET A 136 26.07 -2.41 5.38
C MET A 136 25.01 -2.77 6.42
N LYS A 137 24.52 -4.02 6.35
CA LYS A 137 23.47 -4.51 7.26
C LYS A 137 23.79 -4.35 8.75
N ASP A 138 25.07 -4.38 9.11
CA ASP A 138 25.55 -4.25 10.50
C ASP A 138 25.75 -2.78 10.93
N ASP A 139 25.58 -1.82 10.00
CA ASP A 139 25.70 -0.38 10.32
C ASP A 139 24.46 0.17 11.04
N TYR A 140 23.32 -0.51 10.99
CA TYR A 140 22.04 -0.09 11.57
C TYR A 140 21.23 -1.30 12.04
N GLU A 141 20.19 -1.06 12.82
CA GLU A 141 19.26 -2.11 13.27
C GLU A 141 17.84 -1.84 12.78
N MET A 142 17.19 -2.85 12.18
CA MET A 142 15.80 -2.78 11.74
C MET A 142 14.88 -3.39 12.79
N ILE A 143 13.87 -2.63 13.21
CA ILE A 143 12.90 -3.02 14.24
C ILE A 143 11.51 -3.14 13.62
N PRO A 144 10.83 -4.31 13.74
CA PRO A 144 9.45 -4.46 13.31
C PRO A 144 8.52 -3.75 14.31
N VAL A 145 7.73 -2.79 13.82
CA VAL A 145 6.85 -1.93 14.64
C VAL A 145 5.39 -2.07 14.22
N GLY A 146 5.11 -2.29 12.91
CA GLY A 146 3.75 -2.35 12.38
C GLY A 146 3.46 -1.32 11.30
N ALA A 147 2.20 -0.96 11.12
CA ALA A 147 1.75 -0.07 10.06
C ALA A 147 2.33 1.36 10.18
N THR A 148 2.19 2.16 9.11
CA THR A 148 2.81 3.49 9.02
C THR A 148 2.49 4.42 10.19
N PRO A 149 1.27 4.47 10.76
CA PRO A 149 1.01 5.33 11.92
C PRO A 149 1.89 5.02 13.12
N ASP A 150 2.07 3.73 13.45
CA ASP A 150 2.84 3.28 14.61
C ASP A 150 4.34 3.54 14.39
N ARG A 151 4.83 3.26 13.18
CA ARG A 151 6.22 3.57 12.80
C ARG A 151 6.50 5.06 12.84
N TRP A 152 5.62 5.87 12.25
CA TRP A 152 5.75 7.31 12.31
C TRP A 152 5.77 7.82 13.75
N LYS A 153 4.85 7.32 14.59
CA LYS A 153 4.79 7.68 16.01
C LYS A 153 6.10 7.35 16.74
N SER A 154 6.68 6.19 16.47
CA SER A 154 7.95 5.77 17.09
C SER A 154 9.14 6.63 16.68
N VAL A 155 9.14 7.16 15.45
CA VAL A 155 10.15 8.11 14.97
C VAL A 155 9.90 9.51 15.53
N GLU A 156 8.64 9.94 15.58
CA GLU A 156 8.24 11.22 16.17
C GLU A 156 8.62 11.32 17.65
N ASP A 157 8.47 10.22 18.39
CA ASP A 157 8.83 10.13 19.83
C ASP A 157 10.34 9.94 20.04
N GLY A 158 11.15 9.82 18.99
CA GLY A 158 12.58 9.63 19.08
C GLY A 158 13.01 8.20 19.47
N THR A 159 12.10 7.22 19.43
CA THR A 159 12.43 5.81 19.71
C THR A 159 13.27 5.23 18.58
N HIS A 160 12.98 5.59 17.33
CA HIS A 160 13.73 5.19 16.14
C HIS A 160 14.17 6.41 15.33
N ALA A 161 15.29 6.30 14.63
CA ALA A 161 15.86 7.40 13.86
C ALA A 161 15.14 7.66 12.52
N GLY A 162 14.42 6.68 11.97
CA GLY A 162 13.72 6.84 10.72
C GLY A 162 12.84 5.67 10.34
N THR A 163 12.00 5.90 9.33
CA THR A 163 11.10 4.89 8.74
C THR A 163 10.66 5.30 7.33
N LEU A 164 10.14 4.34 6.56
CA LEU A 164 9.39 4.64 5.34
C LEU A 164 7.98 5.13 5.68
N THR A 165 7.57 6.23 5.05
CA THR A 165 6.22 6.78 5.17
C THR A 165 5.56 6.92 3.81
N ILE A 166 4.22 7.02 3.84
CA ILE A 166 3.34 7.37 2.73
C ILE A 166 2.48 8.56 3.13
N GLU A 167 1.78 9.20 2.18
CA GLU A 167 0.83 10.24 2.55
C GLU A 167 -0.35 9.72 3.39
N PRO A 168 -0.78 10.42 4.42
CA PRO A 168 -0.40 11.80 4.78
C PRO A 168 0.81 11.89 5.75
N PHE A 169 1.36 10.76 6.17
CA PHE A 169 2.40 10.71 7.23
C PHE A 169 3.69 11.42 6.81
N THR A 170 4.06 11.37 5.52
CA THR A 170 5.19 12.13 4.98
C THR A 170 4.98 13.64 5.17
N SER A 171 3.82 14.16 4.76
CA SER A 171 3.50 15.57 4.93
C SER A 171 3.39 15.99 6.40
N MET A 172 2.89 15.12 7.27
CA MET A 172 2.84 15.35 8.73
C MET A 172 4.24 15.43 9.33
N ALA A 173 5.15 14.53 8.93
CA ALA A 173 6.54 14.54 9.39
C ALA A 173 7.27 15.83 8.97
N LEU A 174 7.16 16.21 7.69
CA LEU A 174 7.76 17.44 7.17
C LEU A 174 7.24 18.69 7.90
N ALA A 175 5.95 18.73 8.24
CA ALA A 175 5.35 19.84 8.98
C ALA A 175 5.90 19.97 10.42
N LYS A 176 6.46 18.88 10.96
CA LYS A 176 7.12 18.84 12.29
C LYS A 176 8.64 18.97 12.24
N GLY A 177 9.21 19.29 11.07
CA GLY A 177 10.64 19.52 10.89
C GLY A 177 11.49 18.28 10.68
N PHE A 178 10.86 17.11 10.46
CA PHE A 178 11.55 15.89 10.03
C PHE A 178 11.99 16.02 8.57
N THR A 179 12.92 15.21 8.14
CA THR A 179 13.53 15.26 6.80
C THR A 179 13.19 14.00 6.01
N VAL A 180 12.90 14.14 4.72
CA VAL A 180 12.94 13.01 3.77
C VAL A 180 14.37 12.90 3.28
N LEU A 181 15.05 11.82 3.64
CA LEU A 181 16.43 11.57 3.24
C LEU A 181 16.52 11.07 1.80
N GLU A 182 15.58 10.20 1.42
CA GLU A 182 15.43 9.70 0.05
C GLU A 182 13.97 9.33 -0.23
N SER A 183 13.58 9.33 -1.51
CA SER A 183 12.29 8.89 -2.00
C SER A 183 12.44 7.67 -2.92
N SER A 184 11.49 6.74 -2.87
CA SER A 184 11.45 5.62 -3.82
C SER A 184 11.40 6.08 -5.28
N LEU A 185 10.93 7.31 -5.55
CA LEU A 185 10.91 7.91 -6.88
C LEU A 185 12.31 8.29 -7.39
N ASP A 186 13.28 8.49 -6.48
CA ASP A 186 14.67 8.74 -6.83
C ASP A 186 15.43 7.43 -7.03
N THR A 187 15.04 6.39 -6.27
CA THR A 187 15.67 5.06 -6.31
C THR A 187 15.20 4.21 -7.50
N PHE A 188 13.94 4.31 -7.89
CA PHE A 188 13.32 3.47 -8.92
C PHE A 188 12.61 4.29 -10.00
N ALA A 189 12.82 3.91 -11.27
CA ALA A 189 12.06 4.48 -12.38
C ALA A 189 10.58 4.08 -12.33
N ASP A 190 10.32 2.82 -12.00
CA ASP A 190 9.00 2.21 -11.85
C ASP A 190 8.97 1.33 -10.60
N TYR A 191 7.90 1.45 -9.81
CA TYR A 191 7.64 0.58 -8.66
C TYR A 191 6.12 0.41 -8.48
N GLN A 192 5.61 -0.84 -8.50
CA GLN A 192 4.22 -1.11 -8.16
C GLN A 192 4.10 -1.31 -6.65
N GLY A 193 3.61 -0.29 -5.97
CA GLY A 193 3.43 -0.36 -4.51
C GLY A 193 2.11 -0.99 -4.11
N GLY A 194 1.00 -0.30 -4.37
CA GLY A 194 -0.33 -0.72 -3.93
C GLY A 194 -1.10 -1.55 -4.94
N SER A 195 -1.82 -2.56 -4.47
CA SER A 195 -2.74 -3.40 -5.23
C SER A 195 -3.91 -3.82 -4.36
N PHE A 196 -4.94 -4.39 -5.00
CA PHE A 196 -5.99 -5.12 -4.30
C PHE A 196 -5.84 -6.61 -4.53
N ALA A 197 -5.99 -7.37 -3.46
CA ALA A 197 -5.81 -8.81 -3.43
C ALA A 197 -6.99 -9.51 -2.76
N ALA A 198 -7.24 -10.74 -3.19
CA ALA A 198 -8.23 -11.65 -2.61
C ALA A 198 -7.71 -13.10 -2.68
N SER A 199 -8.42 -14.03 -2.05
CA SER A 199 -8.23 -15.46 -2.25
C SER A 199 -8.86 -15.89 -3.57
N ARG A 200 -8.18 -16.73 -4.37
CA ARG A 200 -8.72 -17.27 -5.65
C ARG A 200 -9.97 -18.10 -5.43
N SER A 201 -9.97 -18.92 -4.37
CA SER A 201 -11.13 -19.76 -4.04
C SER A 201 -12.35 -18.93 -3.65
N TRP A 202 -12.16 -17.84 -2.87
CA TRP A 202 -13.23 -16.92 -2.56
C TRP A 202 -13.75 -16.20 -3.81
N ALA A 203 -12.85 -15.66 -4.63
CA ALA A 203 -13.20 -14.93 -5.85
C ALA A 203 -14.02 -15.79 -6.83
N ALA A 204 -13.62 -17.05 -7.00
CA ALA A 204 -14.34 -18.00 -7.87
C ALA A 204 -15.76 -18.32 -7.36
N ALA A 205 -15.95 -18.36 -6.05
CA ALA A 205 -17.25 -18.62 -5.43
C ALA A 205 -18.14 -17.36 -5.33
N ASN A 206 -17.55 -16.14 -5.47
CA ASN A 206 -18.23 -14.86 -5.23
C ASN A 206 -17.93 -13.84 -6.35
N GLU A 207 -17.92 -14.29 -7.61
CA GLU A 207 -17.56 -13.47 -8.77
C GLU A 207 -18.35 -12.14 -8.81
N GLU A 208 -19.67 -12.21 -8.64
CA GLU A 208 -20.53 -11.01 -8.69
C GLU A 208 -20.17 -9.98 -7.61
N ALA A 209 -19.80 -10.44 -6.42
CA ALA A 209 -19.37 -9.56 -5.33
C ALA A 209 -18.01 -8.90 -5.64
N LEU A 210 -17.06 -9.65 -6.21
CA LEU A 210 -15.78 -9.10 -6.61
C LEU A 210 -15.92 -8.10 -7.76
N LEU A 211 -16.76 -8.40 -8.75
CA LEU A 211 -17.07 -7.46 -9.84
C LEU A 211 -17.70 -6.16 -9.30
N GLY A 212 -18.69 -6.29 -8.40
CA GLY A 212 -19.33 -5.13 -7.76
C GLY A 212 -18.31 -4.28 -6.99
N TYR A 213 -17.36 -4.89 -6.28
CA TYR A 213 -16.29 -4.16 -5.61
C TYR A 213 -15.41 -3.39 -6.61
N ILE A 214 -14.97 -4.07 -7.70
CA ILE A 214 -14.10 -3.44 -8.71
C ILE A 214 -14.81 -2.25 -9.36
N ILE A 215 -16.07 -2.42 -9.76
CA ILE A 215 -16.89 -1.35 -10.38
C ILE A 215 -17.01 -0.15 -9.43
N GLY A 216 -17.51 -0.37 -8.21
CA GLY A 216 -17.70 0.71 -7.24
C GLY A 216 -16.38 1.42 -6.88
N TYR A 217 -15.28 0.68 -6.74
CA TYR A 217 -13.96 1.28 -6.52
C TYR A 217 -13.51 2.13 -7.71
N LEU A 218 -13.66 1.65 -8.95
CA LEU A 218 -13.24 2.39 -10.16
C LEU A 218 -14.07 3.66 -10.35
N GLU A 219 -15.35 3.66 -10.03
CA GLU A 219 -16.17 4.87 -10.02
C GLU A 219 -15.72 5.85 -8.93
N GLY A 220 -15.44 5.37 -7.72
CA GLY A 220 -14.84 6.17 -6.64
C GLY A 220 -13.48 6.74 -7.00
N LEU A 221 -12.65 5.97 -7.71
CA LEU A 221 -11.35 6.41 -8.24
C LEU A 221 -11.53 7.47 -9.32
N ALA A 222 -12.43 7.27 -10.28
CA ALA A 222 -12.70 8.22 -11.35
C ALA A 222 -13.21 9.56 -10.75
N TRP A 223 -14.13 9.50 -9.80
CA TRP A 223 -14.61 10.67 -9.07
C TRP A 223 -13.48 11.40 -8.34
N THR A 224 -12.59 10.66 -7.66
CA THR A 224 -11.45 11.22 -6.92
C THR A 224 -10.44 11.90 -7.85
N LEU A 225 -10.24 11.36 -9.05
CA LEU A 225 -9.29 11.88 -10.04
C LEU A 225 -9.85 13.05 -10.85
N ASP A 226 -11.16 13.27 -10.85
CA ASP A 226 -11.79 14.40 -11.56
C ASP A 226 -11.41 15.72 -10.88
N PRO A 227 -10.77 16.66 -11.61
CA PRO A 227 -10.43 17.98 -11.09
C PRO A 227 -11.63 18.78 -10.57
N ALA A 228 -12.84 18.54 -11.09
CA ALA A 228 -14.07 19.20 -10.63
C ALA A 228 -14.41 18.85 -9.18
N ASN A 229 -14.02 17.67 -8.70
CA ASN A 229 -14.29 17.15 -7.37
C ASN A 229 -13.17 17.44 -6.36
N ARG A 230 -12.10 18.15 -6.78
CA ARG A 230 -10.86 18.33 -6.00
C ARG A 230 -11.10 18.81 -4.57
N ASN A 231 -11.95 19.82 -4.39
CA ASN A 231 -12.22 20.39 -3.07
C ASN A 231 -13.01 19.42 -2.20
N GLU A 232 -14.06 18.83 -2.75
CA GLU A 232 -14.89 17.87 -2.03
C GLU A 232 -14.10 16.59 -1.66
N ALA A 233 -13.22 16.12 -2.54
CA ALA A 233 -12.32 15.00 -2.27
C ALA A 233 -11.35 15.32 -1.12
N ALA A 234 -10.84 16.56 -1.05
CA ALA A 234 -9.99 17.01 0.04
C ALA A 234 -10.75 17.09 1.38
N GLU A 235 -11.98 17.61 1.37
CA GLU A 235 -12.87 17.66 2.55
C GLU A 235 -13.21 16.24 3.04
N LEU A 236 -13.52 15.33 2.11
CA LEU A 236 -13.78 13.93 2.44
C LEU A 236 -12.56 13.28 3.08
N LEU A 237 -11.36 13.51 2.53
CA LEU A 237 -10.12 12.98 3.10
C LEU A 237 -9.89 13.50 4.52
N LEU A 238 -10.10 14.79 4.78
CA LEU A 238 -10.01 15.38 6.12
C LEU A 238 -11.03 14.77 7.08
N ALA A 239 -12.27 14.56 6.63
CA ALA A 239 -13.31 13.95 7.47
C ALA A 239 -12.98 12.49 7.85
N LYS A 240 -12.41 11.71 6.92
CA LYS A 240 -12.04 10.30 7.14
C LYS A 240 -10.67 10.15 7.85
N MET A 241 -9.80 11.15 7.74
CA MET A 241 -8.46 11.18 8.36
C MET A 241 -8.23 12.48 9.15
N PRO A 242 -8.88 12.66 10.31
CA PRO A 242 -8.87 13.93 11.06
C PRO A 242 -7.49 14.30 11.64
N ALA A 243 -6.52 13.37 11.62
CA ALA A 243 -5.14 13.66 11.99
C ALA A 243 -4.40 14.54 10.96
N ILE A 244 -4.92 14.67 9.73
CA ILE A 244 -4.34 15.55 8.71
C ILE A 244 -4.57 17.01 9.10
N ASN A 245 -3.48 17.79 9.17
CA ASN A 245 -3.61 19.23 9.35
C ASN A 245 -4.29 19.84 8.11
N PRO A 246 -5.43 20.58 8.26
CA PRO A 246 -6.11 21.20 7.13
C PRO A 246 -5.22 22.07 6.25
N LYS A 247 -4.18 22.71 6.83
CA LYS A 247 -3.21 23.51 6.05
C LYS A 247 -2.32 22.67 5.13
N ALA A 248 -2.17 21.37 5.41
CA ALA A 248 -1.36 20.45 4.61
C ALA A 248 -2.17 19.72 3.52
N ILE A 249 -3.49 19.82 3.54
CA ILE A 249 -4.36 18.99 2.68
C ILE A 249 -4.04 19.14 1.19
N ASN A 250 -3.77 20.35 0.72
CA ASN A 250 -3.43 20.60 -0.69
C ASN A 250 -2.14 19.87 -1.10
N LYS A 251 -1.16 19.78 -0.20
CA LYS A 251 0.09 19.04 -0.44
C LYS A 251 -0.16 17.52 -0.48
N VAL A 252 -0.92 17.01 0.47
CA VAL A 252 -1.34 15.60 0.51
C VAL A 252 -2.08 15.23 -0.78
N MET A 253 -3.09 16.02 -1.17
CA MET A 253 -3.85 15.80 -2.40
C MET A 253 -2.97 15.91 -3.65
N SER A 254 -1.98 16.82 -3.69
CA SER A 254 -1.06 16.94 -4.82
C SER A 254 -0.21 15.68 -5.00
N LYS A 255 0.26 15.09 -3.90
CA LYS A 255 1.02 13.82 -3.92
C LYS A 255 0.13 12.63 -4.27
N LEU A 256 -1.09 12.59 -3.71
CA LEU A 256 -2.05 11.50 -3.96
C LEU A 256 -2.48 11.44 -5.42
N LEU A 257 -2.57 12.58 -6.10
CA LEU A 257 -2.99 12.69 -7.50
C LEU A 257 -1.81 12.89 -8.47
N ASP A 258 -0.58 12.72 -7.98
CA ASP A 258 0.61 12.75 -8.84
C ASP A 258 0.60 11.54 -9.80
N PRO A 259 0.73 11.75 -11.13
CA PRO A 259 0.62 10.68 -12.10
C PRO A 259 1.74 9.64 -12.01
N ARG A 260 2.87 9.97 -11.37
CA ARG A 260 4.02 9.07 -11.22
C ARG A 260 3.92 8.20 -9.97
N SER A 261 3.35 8.73 -8.89
CA SER A 261 3.41 8.08 -7.57
C SER A 261 2.06 7.94 -6.88
N GLY A 262 1.04 8.62 -7.37
CA GLY A 262 -0.28 8.66 -6.75
C GLY A 262 -1.21 7.54 -7.20
N LEU A 263 -2.50 7.84 -7.14
CA LEU A 263 -3.55 6.94 -7.59
C LEU A 263 -3.42 6.65 -9.09
N THR A 264 -3.42 5.38 -9.43
CA THR A 264 -3.28 4.97 -10.83
C THR A 264 -4.64 4.99 -11.53
N PRO A 265 -4.80 5.77 -12.62
CA PRO A 265 -6.04 5.79 -13.38
C PRO A 265 -6.48 4.39 -13.79
N LEU A 266 -7.79 4.11 -13.63
CA LEU A 266 -8.39 2.80 -13.85
C LEU A 266 -7.82 1.67 -12.97
N GLY A 267 -7.04 1.97 -11.94
CA GLY A 267 -6.44 0.93 -11.10
C GLY A 267 -5.54 -0.06 -11.85
N LYS A 268 -4.84 0.39 -12.90
CA LYS A 268 -3.95 -0.48 -13.70
C LYS A 268 -2.71 -0.91 -12.90
N ILE A 269 -2.26 -2.13 -13.13
CA ILE A 269 -0.96 -2.59 -12.63
C ILE A 269 0.14 -2.10 -13.56
N ASN A 270 1.17 -1.45 -13.00
CA ASN A 270 2.40 -1.14 -13.73
C ASN A 270 3.28 -2.40 -13.79
N THR A 271 3.31 -3.05 -14.94
CA THR A 271 4.05 -4.31 -15.13
C THR A 271 5.55 -4.14 -14.88
N LYS A 272 6.16 -3.01 -15.29
CA LYS A 272 7.58 -2.74 -15.01
C LYS A 272 7.82 -2.55 -13.52
N GLY A 273 6.95 -1.78 -12.87
CA GLY A 273 7.03 -1.59 -11.42
C GLY A 273 6.81 -2.89 -10.64
N PHE A 274 6.00 -3.81 -11.15
CA PHE A 274 5.85 -5.12 -10.56
C PHE A 274 7.12 -6.00 -10.76
N GLN A 275 7.75 -5.94 -11.92
CA GLN A 275 9.04 -6.60 -12.12
C GLN A 275 10.10 -6.10 -11.14
N THR A 276 10.15 -4.79 -10.88
CA THR A 276 11.03 -4.20 -9.85
C THR A 276 10.75 -4.82 -8.46
N ALA A 277 9.48 -5.00 -8.08
CA ALA A 277 9.14 -5.65 -6.81
C ALA A 277 9.62 -7.11 -6.75
N LEU A 278 9.47 -7.88 -7.85
CA LEU A 278 9.97 -9.27 -7.95
C LEU A 278 11.50 -9.34 -7.88
N GLU A 279 12.21 -8.42 -8.53
CA GLU A 279 13.68 -8.32 -8.48
C GLU A 279 14.17 -8.02 -7.06
N LEU A 280 13.54 -7.06 -6.37
CA LEU A 280 13.88 -6.73 -4.99
C LEU A 280 13.70 -7.92 -4.06
N ARG A 281 12.55 -8.61 -4.16
CA ARG A 281 12.31 -9.82 -3.37
C ARG A 281 13.33 -10.91 -3.66
N SER A 282 13.58 -11.19 -4.93
CA SER A 282 14.58 -12.19 -5.36
C SER A 282 15.96 -11.90 -4.79
N HIS A 283 16.36 -10.63 -4.77
CA HIS A 283 17.67 -10.19 -4.27
C HIS A 283 17.77 -10.34 -2.74
N TYR A 284 16.79 -9.80 -1.98
CA TYR A 284 16.91 -9.73 -0.52
C TYR A 284 16.53 -11.02 0.19
N ILE A 285 15.71 -11.87 -0.41
CA ILE A 285 15.40 -13.22 0.09
C ILE A 285 16.43 -14.27 -0.39
N LYS A 286 17.38 -13.87 -1.25
CA LYS A 286 18.41 -14.77 -1.81
C LYS A 286 17.81 -16.01 -2.47
N GLN A 287 16.84 -15.79 -3.34
CA GLN A 287 16.22 -16.86 -4.14
C GLN A 287 17.25 -17.61 -4.97
N LYS A 288 17.08 -18.95 -5.13
CA LYS A 288 17.91 -19.77 -6.00
C LYS A 288 17.75 -19.40 -7.48
N ALA A 289 16.55 -18.97 -7.88
CA ALA A 289 16.23 -18.44 -9.19
C ALA A 289 15.41 -17.15 -9.04
N PRO A 290 15.64 -16.13 -9.90
CA PRO A 290 14.85 -14.92 -9.87
C PRO A 290 13.36 -15.18 -10.10
N LEU A 291 12.51 -14.44 -9.41
CA LEU A 291 11.07 -14.45 -9.65
C LEU A 291 10.78 -13.62 -10.91
N THR A 292 10.23 -14.24 -11.95
CA THR A 292 9.97 -13.57 -13.24
C THR A 292 8.55 -13.79 -13.77
N ASP A 293 7.85 -14.81 -13.26
CA ASP A 293 6.49 -15.16 -13.69
C ASP A 293 5.48 -14.27 -12.95
N THR A 294 5.02 -13.21 -13.61
CA THR A 294 4.01 -12.29 -13.06
C THR A 294 2.62 -12.92 -12.99
N ASP A 295 2.28 -13.83 -13.89
CA ASP A 295 0.94 -14.43 -14.01
C ASP A 295 0.61 -15.35 -12.83
N LYS A 296 1.65 -15.83 -12.14
CA LYS A 296 1.50 -16.58 -10.90
C LYS A 296 0.77 -15.78 -9.80
N TYR A 297 0.96 -14.47 -9.78
CA TYR A 297 0.55 -13.58 -8.69
C TYR A 297 -0.62 -12.67 -9.06
N ILE A 298 -0.90 -12.51 -10.35
CA ILE A 298 -1.92 -11.61 -10.89
C ILE A 298 -2.97 -12.42 -11.64
N ASP A 299 -4.24 -12.01 -11.52
CA ASP A 299 -5.33 -12.47 -12.38
C ASP A 299 -6.25 -11.28 -12.66
N LEU A 300 -6.20 -10.76 -13.87
CA LEU A 300 -6.97 -9.59 -14.30
C LEU A 300 -8.32 -9.96 -14.92
N THR A 301 -8.71 -11.23 -14.93
CA THR A 301 -9.96 -11.69 -15.56
C THR A 301 -11.19 -10.95 -15.00
N TYR A 302 -11.28 -10.79 -13.68
CA TYR A 302 -12.37 -10.07 -13.01
C TYR A 302 -12.33 -8.58 -13.31
N TYR A 303 -11.14 -7.99 -13.29
CA TYR A 303 -10.93 -6.58 -13.60
C TYR A 303 -11.34 -6.26 -15.04
N GLU A 304 -10.96 -7.10 -16.02
CA GLU A 304 -11.33 -6.92 -17.42
C GLU A 304 -12.85 -7.09 -17.64
N LYS A 305 -13.50 -8.00 -16.90
CA LYS A 305 -14.97 -8.14 -16.92
C LYS A 305 -15.64 -6.88 -16.37
N ALA A 306 -15.15 -6.34 -15.24
CA ALA A 306 -15.68 -5.13 -14.62
C ALA A 306 -15.53 -3.91 -15.55
N LEU A 307 -14.39 -3.75 -16.23
CA LEU A 307 -14.19 -2.66 -17.21
C LEU A 307 -15.15 -2.70 -18.40
N LYS A 308 -15.66 -3.86 -18.77
CA LYS A 308 -16.66 -4.00 -19.84
C LYS A 308 -18.08 -3.65 -19.38
N ALA A 309 -18.30 -3.61 -18.09
CA ALA A 309 -19.59 -3.31 -17.48
C ALA A 309 -19.73 -1.83 -17.04
N LEU A 310 -18.61 -1.08 -16.96
CA LEU A 310 -18.55 0.36 -16.79
C LEU A 310 -18.84 1.10 -18.09
#